data_3fbc0d97b58a049b1364557f0a202843
#
_entry.id   3fbc0d97b58a049b1364557f0a202843
#
_cell.length_a   1.000
_cell.length_b   1.000
_cell.length_c   1.000
_cell.angle_alpha   90.00
_cell.angle_beta   90.00
_cell.angle_gamma   90.00
#
_symmetry.space_group_name_H-M   'P 1'
#
loop_
_entity.id
_entity.type
_entity.pdbx_description
1 polymer ?
#
loop_
_entity_poly.entity_id
_entity_poly.type
_entity_poly.pdbx_seq_one_letter_code
_entity_poly.pdbx_strand_id
1 'polypeptide(L)'
;MYRSLTFILLSLLSSYTFAAGDPILGQQKAQSCVFCHGSDGIATQSSYPNLRGQTADYLFQSMKSYQQGERSGPMADMMKVQLQRLNDQDLRDVAAFYASKP
;
A
#
# COMPACT_ATOMS: atom_id res chain seq x y z
N MET A 1 -2.76 9.16 -61.81
CA MET A 1 -3.52 9.52 -60.59
C MET A 1 -3.00 8.69 -59.42
N TYR A 2 -2.18 9.26 -58.60
CA TYR A 2 -1.66 8.58 -57.36
C TYR A 2 -2.56 8.96 -56.19
N ARG A 3 -3.28 7.95 -55.68
CA ARG A 3 -4.05 8.10 -54.42
C ARG A 3 -3.10 7.87 -53.27
N SER A 4 -2.67 8.94 -52.59
CA SER A 4 -1.91 8.86 -51.36
C SER A 4 -2.78 8.31 -50.27
N LEU A 5 -2.49 7.08 -49.85
CA LEU A 5 -3.04 6.52 -48.59
C LEU A 5 -2.20 7.05 -47.43
N THR A 6 -2.76 8.02 -46.75
CA THR A 6 -2.19 8.50 -45.49
C THR A 6 -2.53 7.51 -44.39
N PHE A 7 -1.56 6.71 -43.96
CA PHE A 7 -1.69 5.86 -42.76
C PHE A 7 -1.60 6.76 -41.53
N ILE A 8 -2.73 6.99 -40.90
CA ILE A 8 -2.78 7.62 -39.58
C ILE A 8 -2.37 6.54 -38.57
N LEU A 9 -1.14 6.63 -38.09
CA LEU A 9 -0.65 5.80 -36.98
C LEU A 9 -1.28 6.31 -35.68
N LEU A 10 -2.36 5.63 -35.25
CA LEU A 10 -3.00 5.91 -33.96
C LEU A 10 -2.11 5.32 -32.87
N SER A 11 -1.25 6.15 -32.28
CA SER A 11 -0.45 5.77 -31.10
C SER A 11 -1.39 5.64 -29.90
N LEU A 12 -1.69 4.40 -29.51
CA LEU A 12 -2.35 4.08 -28.25
C LEU A 12 -1.36 4.38 -27.11
N LEU A 13 -1.48 5.55 -26.52
CA LEU A 13 -0.83 5.86 -25.25
C LEU A 13 -1.54 5.03 -24.16
N SER A 14 -0.95 3.88 -23.84
CA SER A 14 -1.36 3.11 -22.67
C SER A 14 -1.01 3.91 -21.44
N SER A 15 -1.99 4.58 -20.86
CA SER A 15 -1.85 5.22 -19.55
C SER A 15 -1.76 4.13 -18.49
N TYR A 16 -0.58 3.92 -17.91
CA TYR A 16 -0.42 3.05 -16.74
C TYR A 16 -1.03 3.77 -15.53
N THR A 17 -2.27 3.47 -15.22
CA THR A 17 -2.88 3.90 -13.96
C THR A 17 -2.53 2.90 -12.89
N PHE A 18 -1.79 3.35 -11.86
CA PHE A 18 -1.63 2.55 -10.64
C PHE A 18 -2.98 2.46 -9.95
N ALA A 19 -3.46 1.23 -9.71
CA ALA A 19 -4.70 1.04 -8.99
C ALA A 19 -4.57 1.60 -7.58
N ALA A 20 -5.48 2.48 -7.17
CA ALA A 20 -5.60 2.93 -5.80
C ALA A 20 -5.93 1.74 -4.89
N GLY A 21 -5.59 1.83 -3.61
CA GLY A 21 -5.94 0.81 -2.63
C GLY A 21 -7.45 0.80 -2.33
N ASP A 22 -7.97 -0.39 -2.04
CA ASP A 22 -9.36 -0.62 -1.64
C ASP A 22 -9.42 -0.78 -0.12
N PRO A 23 -10.06 0.15 0.63
CA PRO A 23 -10.12 0.08 2.09
C PRO A 23 -10.93 -1.11 2.61
N ILE A 24 -11.90 -1.62 1.86
CA ILE A 24 -12.71 -2.79 2.25
C ILE A 24 -11.86 -4.07 2.15
N LEU A 25 -11.14 -4.26 1.05
CA LEU A 25 -10.19 -5.36 0.92
C LEU A 25 -9.04 -5.21 1.92
N GLY A 26 -8.59 -3.99 2.16
CA GLY A 26 -7.56 -3.68 3.14
C GLY A 26 -7.93 -4.11 4.56
N GLN A 27 -9.18 -3.93 4.95
CA GLN A 27 -9.68 -4.39 6.24
C GLN A 27 -9.54 -5.91 6.37
N GLN A 28 -9.86 -6.66 5.34
CA GLN A 28 -9.72 -8.12 5.33
C GLN A 28 -8.25 -8.55 5.39
N LYS A 29 -7.38 -7.83 4.69
CA LYS A 29 -5.94 -8.13 4.64
C LYS A 29 -5.19 -7.69 5.89
N ALA A 30 -5.76 -6.77 6.68
CA ALA A 30 -5.15 -6.20 7.88
C ALA A 30 -5.46 -6.97 9.17
N GLN A 31 -6.06 -8.15 9.12
CA GLN A 31 -6.50 -8.86 10.32
C GLN A 31 -5.37 -9.13 11.32
N SER A 32 -4.18 -9.47 10.84
CA SER A 32 -3.01 -9.64 11.70
C SER A 32 -2.43 -8.31 12.20
N CYS A 33 -2.66 -7.22 11.51
CA CYS A 33 -2.16 -5.89 11.86
C CYS A 33 -2.88 -5.30 13.08
N VAL A 34 -4.15 -5.61 13.25
CA VAL A 34 -4.98 -5.03 14.32
C VAL A 34 -4.55 -5.43 15.71
N PHE A 35 -3.86 -6.56 15.88
CA PHE A 35 -3.35 -6.98 17.18
C PHE A 35 -2.36 -5.98 17.79
N CYS A 36 -1.59 -5.32 16.96
CA CYS A 36 -0.58 -4.35 17.39
C CYS A 36 -1.01 -2.90 17.11
N HIS A 37 -1.57 -2.65 15.93
CA HIS A 37 -1.89 -1.30 15.47
C HIS A 37 -3.34 -0.88 15.77
N GLY A 38 -4.16 -1.78 16.30
CA GLY A 38 -5.58 -1.52 16.58
C GLY A 38 -6.45 -1.63 15.32
N SER A 39 -7.74 -1.82 15.52
CA SER A 39 -8.73 -1.88 14.43
C SER A 39 -9.04 -0.52 13.83
N ASP A 40 -8.77 0.54 14.58
CA ASP A 40 -8.95 1.94 14.19
C ASP A 40 -7.63 2.67 13.93
N GLY A 41 -6.50 1.96 13.99
CA GLY A 41 -5.18 2.53 13.79
C GLY A 41 -4.56 3.17 15.04
N ILE A 42 -5.18 2.98 16.20
CA ILE A 42 -4.60 3.36 17.50
C ILE A 42 -3.99 2.12 18.11
N ALA A 43 -2.67 2.17 18.35
CA ALA A 43 -1.92 1.02 18.82
C ALA A 43 -2.37 0.57 20.21
N THR A 44 -2.29 -0.74 20.46
CA THR A 44 -2.65 -1.36 21.74
C THR A 44 -1.60 -1.11 22.82
N GLN A 45 -0.37 -0.83 22.43
CA GLN A 45 0.76 -0.54 23.31
C GLN A 45 1.57 0.64 22.76
N SER A 46 2.21 1.40 23.64
CA SER A 46 3.00 2.57 23.27
C SER A 46 4.25 2.24 22.44
N SER A 47 4.73 0.99 22.47
CA SER A 47 5.86 0.54 21.65
C SER A 47 5.50 0.35 20.17
N TYR A 48 4.23 0.28 19.82
CA TYR A 48 3.75 0.17 18.45
C TYR A 48 3.28 1.53 17.94
N PRO A 49 3.56 1.88 16.69
CA PRO A 49 3.12 3.15 16.15
C PRO A 49 1.63 3.16 15.84
N ASN A 50 0.99 4.30 16.06
CA ASN A 50 -0.35 4.56 15.55
C ASN A 50 -0.30 4.76 14.04
N LEU A 51 -1.27 4.20 13.34
CA LEU A 51 -1.42 4.34 11.89
C LEU A 51 -2.52 5.34 11.52
N ARG A 52 -3.42 5.61 12.44
CA ARG A 52 -4.51 6.58 12.29
C ARG A 52 -3.94 7.97 12.00
N GLY A 53 -4.55 8.69 11.05
CA GLY A 53 -4.13 10.02 10.67
C GLY A 53 -3.01 10.09 9.65
N GLN A 54 -2.46 8.94 9.24
CA GLN A 54 -1.44 8.87 8.19
C GLN A 54 -2.06 8.82 6.80
N THR A 55 -1.33 9.32 5.81
CA THR A 55 -1.74 9.21 4.41
C THR A 55 -1.51 7.79 3.88
N ALA A 56 -2.31 7.38 2.92
CA ALA A 56 -2.14 6.08 2.27
C ALA A 56 -0.76 5.96 1.61
N ASP A 57 -0.28 7.00 0.96
CA ASP A 57 1.05 7.00 0.34
C ASP A 57 2.17 6.77 1.36
N TYR A 58 2.12 7.49 2.48
CA TYR A 58 3.13 7.30 3.52
C TYR A 58 3.10 5.88 4.10
N LEU A 59 1.92 5.35 4.39
CA LEU A 59 1.77 3.99 4.90
C LEU A 59 2.28 2.96 3.89
N PHE A 60 1.96 3.11 2.62
CA PHE A 60 2.47 2.23 1.57
C PHE A 60 4.00 2.26 1.48
N GLN A 61 4.60 3.45 1.41
CA GLN A 61 6.06 3.60 1.33
C GLN A 61 6.75 3.07 2.59
N SER A 62 6.16 3.27 3.76
CA SER A 62 6.69 2.72 5.01
C SER A 62 6.71 1.20 5.01
N MET A 63 5.63 0.56 4.57
CA MET A 63 5.58 -0.90 4.46
C MET A 63 6.59 -1.43 3.44
N LYS A 64 6.77 -0.73 2.31
CA LYS A 64 7.81 -1.07 1.34
C LYS A 64 9.21 -0.98 1.94
N SER A 65 9.48 0.07 2.72
CA SER A 65 10.77 0.24 3.40
C SER A 65 11.08 -0.91 4.36
N TYR A 66 10.08 -1.38 5.09
CA TYR A 66 10.27 -2.58 5.94
C TYR A 66 10.55 -3.83 5.12
N GLN A 67 9.79 -4.06 4.05
CA GLN A 67 9.99 -5.24 3.18
C GLN A 67 11.38 -5.26 2.56
N GLN A 68 11.91 -4.11 2.18
CA GLN A 68 13.21 -3.95 1.52
C GLN A 68 14.38 -3.94 2.50
N GLY A 69 14.11 -4.03 3.81
CA GLY A 69 15.15 -4.02 4.84
C GLY A 69 15.82 -2.66 5.06
N GLU A 70 15.19 -1.57 4.63
CA GLU A 70 15.70 -0.20 4.79
C GLU A 70 15.58 0.30 6.23
N ARG A 71 14.75 -0.33 7.04
CA ARG A 71 14.62 -0.07 8.47
C ARG A 71 15.24 -1.21 9.26
N SER A 72 15.89 -0.91 10.37
CA SER A 72 16.63 -1.85 11.18
C SER A 72 16.18 -1.84 12.65
N GLY A 73 16.56 -2.89 13.36
CA GLY A 73 16.21 -3.10 14.76
C GLY A 73 15.15 -4.18 14.97
N PRO A 74 14.96 -4.66 16.22
CA PRO A 74 14.06 -5.80 16.51
C PRO A 74 12.61 -5.56 16.09
N MET A 75 12.09 -4.35 16.26
CA MET A 75 10.72 -4.01 15.86
C MET A 75 10.58 -3.93 14.33
N ALA A 76 11.59 -3.42 13.64
CA ALA A 76 11.64 -3.38 12.18
C ALA A 76 11.71 -4.80 11.59
N ASP A 77 12.49 -5.68 12.19
CA ASP A 77 12.60 -7.07 11.77
C ASP A 77 11.25 -7.81 11.93
N MET A 78 10.56 -7.58 13.03
CA MET A 78 9.23 -8.13 13.26
C MET A 78 8.22 -7.65 12.21
N MET A 79 8.22 -6.35 11.88
CA MET A 79 7.35 -5.79 10.84
C MET A 79 7.68 -6.37 9.46
N LYS A 80 8.96 -6.53 9.14
CA LYS A 80 9.38 -7.15 7.89
C LYS A 80 8.79 -8.55 7.74
N VAL A 81 8.83 -9.36 8.78
CA VAL A 81 8.24 -10.71 8.77
C VAL A 81 6.73 -10.66 8.53
N GLN A 82 6.02 -9.74 9.18
CA GLN A 82 4.57 -9.58 9.00
C GLN A 82 4.18 -9.21 7.57
N LEU A 83 5.04 -8.48 6.87
CA LEU A 83 4.77 -7.94 5.53
C LEU A 83 5.21 -8.85 4.38
N GLN A 84 6.01 -9.88 4.62
CA GLN A 84 6.66 -10.68 3.56
C GLN A 84 5.68 -11.34 2.59
N ARG A 85 4.52 -11.75 3.06
CA ARG A 85 3.51 -12.43 2.24
C ARG A 85 2.65 -11.49 1.39
N LEU A 86 2.76 -10.18 1.59
CA LEU A 86 1.91 -9.19 0.95
C LEU A 86 2.57 -8.63 -0.30
N ASN A 87 1.82 -8.59 -1.40
CA ASN A 87 2.25 -7.94 -2.63
C ASN A 87 1.93 -6.42 -2.58
N ASP A 88 2.35 -5.67 -3.58
CA ASP A 88 2.17 -4.23 -3.61
C ASP A 88 0.68 -3.82 -3.58
N GLN A 89 -0.20 -4.55 -4.24
CA GLN A 89 -1.64 -4.26 -4.18
C GLN A 89 -2.21 -4.52 -2.80
N ASP A 90 -1.78 -5.59 -2.13
CA ASP A 90 -2.16 -5.85 -0.73
C ASP A 90 -1.73 -4.71 0.18
N LEU A 91 -0.52 -4.21 0.02
CA LEU A 91 -0.01 -3.07 0.78
C LEU A 91 -0.82 -1.80 0.51
N ARG A 92 -1.21 -1.54 -0.74
CA ARG A 92 -2.08 -0.40 -1.08
C ARG A 92 -3.44 -0.50 -0.43
N ASP A 93 -4.02 -1.68 -0.42
CA ASP A 93 -5.33 -1.92 0.20
C ASP A 93 -5.27 -1.72 1.71
N VAL A 94 -4.27 -2.27 2.38
CA VAL A 94 -4.05 -2.09 3.82
C VAL A 94 -3.80 -0.61 4.15
N ALA A 95 -2.97 0.07 3.36
CA ALA A 95 -2.72 1.50 3.52
C ALA A 95 -4.00 2.32 3.38
N ALA A 96 -4.83 2.01 2.39
CA ALA A 96 -6.14 2.67 2.19
C ALA A 96 -7.08 2.44 3.38
N PHE A 97 -7.09 1.24 3.94
CA PHE A 97 -7.89 0.92 5.12
C PHE A 97 -7.53 1.80 6.32
N TYR A 98 -6.25 1.87 6.68
CA TYR A 98 -5.84 2.70 7.82
C TYR A 98 -5.94 4.20 7.53
N ALA A 99 -5.65 4.63 6.31
CA ALA A 99 -5.81 6.02 5.90
C ALA A 99 -7.28 6.50 5.91
N SER A 100 -8.24 5.57 5.80
CA SER A 100 -9.68 5.88 5.85
C SER A 100 -10.20 6.17 7.27
N LYS A 101 -9.41 5.90 8.30
CA LYS A 101 -9.79 6.15 9.70
C LYS A 101 -9.69 7.63 10.01
N PRO A 102 -10.77 8.24 10.54
CA PRO A 102 -10.79 9.66 10.84
C PRO A 102 -9.90 10.04 12.02
#